data_7013cf3d732931170387b96428698775
#
_entry.id   7013cf3d732931170387b96428698775
#
_cell.length_a   1.000
_cell.length_b   1.000
_cell.length_c   1.000
_cell.angle_alpha   90.00
_cell.angle_beta   90.00
_cell.angle_gamma   90.00
#
_symmetry.space_group_name_H-M   'P 1'
#
loop_
_entity.id
_entity.type
_entity.pdbx_description
1 polymer ?
#
loop_
_entity_poly.entity_id
_entity_poly.type
_entity_poly.pdbx_seq_one_letter_code
_entity_poly.pdbx_strand_id
1 'polypeptide(L)'
;MSTPSSWPLSPESIRFVLPRKVVSELAQHPLSEQLYPLGLGYYRRAQGHEMRRAQHDDFLLIYCLEGSGRVTYGDENKRRIVRPGDLLVLPRGTAHHYRTDARDPWSIYWIHFGGQLSQTFIDQLALDVGSPLLHLGIHSRLVSDFETLLDTRQARHRLTSYLHASSQLRQLLTHIALLRPLARLQQEESFDIEKVHSLMQARLHEQLDVNTLASAVSLSKYHFIKKYKTLTGTTPINHFIQLKIERACHLLDVTDKEIKEIAWAVGYEDAYYFSRIFKKTMGISPSHYRAIRTGHSSYVS
;
A
#
# COMPACT_ATOMS: atom_id res chain seq x y z
N MET A 1 20.52 -11.72 -16.71
CA MET A 1 19.37 -11.95 -17.64
C MET A 1 18.72 -13.26 -17.28
N SER A 2 17.39 -13.30 -17.16
CA SER A 2 16.69 -14.55 -16.97
C SER A 2 16.74 -15.36 -18.27
N THR A 3 17.22 -16.58 -18.20
CA THR A 3 17.01 -17.57 -19.26
C THR A 3 15.51 -17.82 -19.42
N PRO A 4 15.00 -17.98 -20.64
CA PRO A 4 13.60 -18.36 -20.82
C PRO A 4 13.33 -19.67 -20.09
N SER A 5 12.23 -19.72 -19.33
CA SER A 5 11.81 -20.97 -18.70
C SER A 5 11.43 -22.00 -19.76
N SER A 6 11.93 -23.21 -19.61
CA SER A 6 11.70 -24.33 -20.57
C SER A 6 10.36 -25.05 -20.34
N TRP A 7 9.54 -24.64 -19.37
CA TRP A 7 8.25 -25.25 -19.06
C TRP A 7 7.13 -24.65 -19.93
N PRO A 8 6.14 -25.44 -20.34
CA PRO A 8 5.06 -24.98 -21.22
C PRO A 8 4.15 -23.98 -20.46
N LEU A 9 3.93 -22.81 -21.06
CA LEU A 9 2.93 -21.85 -20.59
C LEU A 9 1.51 -22.36 -20.96
N SER A 10 0.57 -22.29 -20.02
CA SER A 10 -0.83 -22.49 -20.36
C SER A 10 -1.33 -21.39 -21.31
N PRO A 11 -2.35 -21.65 -22.15
CA PRO A 11 -2.87 -20.64 -23.08
C PRO A 11 -3.33 -19.33 -22.43
N GLU A 12 -3.78 -19.39 -21.19
CA GLU A 12 -4.23 -18.23 -20.43
C GLU A 12 -3.10 -17.48 -19.70
N SER A 13 -1.89 -18.03 -19.74
CA SER A 13 -0.73 -17.39 -19.13
C SER A 13 -0.20 -16.27 -20.00
N ILE A 14 0.25 -15.21 -19.35
CA ILE A 14 0.77 -14.01 -19.99
C ILE A 14 2.22 -13.83 -19.53
N ARG A 15 3.11 -13.60 -20.47
CA ARG A 15 4.49 -13.19 -20.21
C ARG A 15 4.83 -12.01 -21.09
N PHE A 16 5.22 -10.92 -20.49
CA PHE A 16 5.64 -9.72 -21.17
C PHE A 16 6.99 -9.25 -20.61
N VAL A 17 7.99 -9.16 -21.47
CA VAL A 17 9.33 -8.66 -21.10
C VAL A 17 9.61 -7.43 -21.95
N LEU A 18 10.00 -6.33 -21.31
CA LEU A 18 10.26 -5.08 -22.01
C LEU A 18 11.51 -5.21 -22.89
N PRO A 19 11.48 -4.65 -24.14
CA PRO A 19 12.65 -4.57 -24.99
C PRO A 19 13.79 -3.81 -24.33
N ARG A 20 15.03 -4.24 -24.51
CA ARG A 20 16.21 -3.59 -23.90
C ARG A 20 16.31 -2.11 -24.18
N LYS A 21 15.96 -1.66 -25.41
CA LYS A 21 15.95 -0.27 -25.78
C LYS A 21 15.00 0.54 -24.90
N VAL A 22 13.78 0.03 -24.69
CA VAL A 22 12.78 0.66 -23.83
C VAL A 22 13.29 0.75 -22.39
N VAL A 23 13.86 -0.33 -21.87
CA VAL A 23 14.45 -0.35 -20.51
C VAL A 23 15.53 0.71 -20.37
N SER A 24 16.42 0.86 -21.37
CA SER A 24 17.47 1.89 -21.35
C SER A 24 16.88 3.31 -21.38
N GLU A 25 15.82 3.54 -22.15
CA GLU A 25 15.12 4.81 -22.18
C GLU A 25 14.44 5.12 -20.82
N LEU A 26 13.75 4.15 -20.23
CA LEU A 26 13.10 4.29 -18.92
C LEU A 26 14.12 4.57 -17.79
N ALA A 27 15.29 3.93 -17.85
CA ALA A 27 16.35 4.10 -16.85
C ALA A 27 16.99 5.49 -16.86
N GLN A 28 16.82 6.26 -17.95
CA GLN A 28 17.40 7.60 -18.11
C GLN A 28 16.33 8.71 -18.11
N HIS A 29 15.04 8.34 -18.20
CA HIS A 29 13.96 9.31 -18.29
C HIS A 29 13.56 9.83 -16.89
N PRO A 30 13.48 11.16 -16.66
CA PRO A 30 13.21 11.75 -15.34
C PRO A 30 11.92 11.24 -14.65
N LEU A 31 10.90 10.86 -15.43
CA LEU A 31 9.64 10.33 -14.88
C LEU A 31 9.69 8.86 -14.48
N SER A 32 10.73 8.11 -14.87
CA SER A 32 10.79 6.66 -14.66
C SER A 32 12.12 6.14 -14.10
N GLU A 33 13.23 6.87 -14.18
CA GLU A 33 14.56 6.44 -13.72
C GLU A 33 14.57 5.91 -12.28
N GLN A 34 13.69 6.41 -11.43
CA GLN A 34 13.56 6.01 -10.04
C GLN A 34 12.92 4.63 -9.87
N LEU A 35 11.97 4.25 -10.75
CA LEU A 35 11.25 2.99 -10.68
C LEU A 35 10.59 2.67 -12.02
N TYR A 36 10.89 1.50 -12.60
CA TYR A 36 10.33 1.04 -13.88
C TYR A 36 10.24 -0.48 -13.97
N PRO A 37 9.24 -1.03 -14.68
CA PRO A 37 9.12 -2.47 -14.90
C PRO A 37 10.17 -2.95 -15.92
N LEU A 38 10.62 -4.19 -15.75
CA LEU A 38 11.52 -4.91 -16.66
C LEU A 38 10.80 -6.06 -17.36
N GLY A 39 9.86 -6.68 -16.66
CA GLY A 39 9.03 -7.74 -17.17
C GLY A 39 7.94 -8.07 -16.16
N LEU A 40 6.81 -8.55 -16.65
CA LEU A 40 5.65 -8.85 -15.83
C LEU A 40 4.82 -9.95 -16.50
N GLY A 41 3.99 -10.61 -15.72
CA GLY A 41 3.16 -11.66 -16.23
C GLY A 41 2.16 -12.22 -15.25
N TYR A 42 1.28 -13.03 -15.80
CA TYR A 42 0.35 -13.88 -15.08
C TYR A 42 0.54 -15.33 -15.54
N TYR A 43 0.71 -16.23 -14.62
CA TYR A 43 0.78 -17.65 -14.90
C TYR A 43 -0.37 -18.37 -14.22
N ARG A 44 -1.21 -19.02 -15.01
CA ARG A 44 -2.34 -19.78 -14.52
C ARG A 44 -1.95 -21.24 -14.35
N ARG A 45 -2.12 -21.78 -13.15
CA ARG A 45 -1.82 -23.17 -12.79
C ARG A 45 -0.50 -23.67 -13.41
N ALA A 46 0.56 -22.94 -13.12
CA ALA A 46 1.87 -23.05 -13.75
C ALA A 46 2.56 -24.38 -13.45
N GLN A 47 2.07 -25.47 -14.05
CA GLN A 47 2.60 -26.81 -13.85
C GLN A 47 4.05 -26.92 -14.34
N GLY A 48 4.94 -27.42 -13.49
CA GLY A 48 6.37 -27.52 -13.79
C GLY A 48 7.12 -26.21 -13.71
N HIS A 49 6.49 -25.11 -13.28
CA HIS A 49 7.18 -23.83 -13.12
C HIS A 49 8.25 -23.93 -12.04
N GLU A 50 9.48 -23.82 -12.46
CA GLU A 50 10.66 -23.87 -11.61
C GLU A 50 11.69 -22.86 -12.09
N MET A 51 12.32 -22.14 -11.16
CA MET A 51 13.36 -21.17 -11.47
C MET A 51 14.44 -21.23 -10.39
N ARG A 52 15.69 -21.33 -10.81
CA ARG A 52 16.86 -21.27 -9.94
C ARG A 52 17.80 -20.17 -10.41
N ARG A 53 18.19 -19.28 -9.51
CA ARG A 53 19.16 -18.21 -9.77
C ARG A 53 20.14 -18.09 -8.61
N ALA A 54 21.41 -18.14 -8.94
CA ALA A 54 22.48 -17.87 -7.96
C ALA A 54 22.55 -16.37 -7.64
N GLN A 55 22.26 -15.53 -8.62
CA GLN A 55 22.23 -14.07 -8.50
C GLN A 55 21.29 -13.47 -9.55
N HIS A 56 20.64 -12.36 -9.25
CA HIS A 56 19.88 -11.56 -10.21
C HIS A 56 20.06 -10.06 -9.93
N ASP A 57 19.95 -9.26 -10.98
CA ASP A 57 20.26 -7.82 -10.95
C ASP A 57 19.04 -6.94 -10.84
N ASP A 58 17.87 -7.52 -10.67
CA ASP A 58 16.57 -6.86 -10.57
C ASP A 58 15.83 -7.24 -9.28
N PHE A 59 14.72 -6.60 -9.03
CA PHE A 59 13.80 -6.96 -7.96
C PHE A 59 12.67 -7.80 -8.54
N LEU A 60 12.23 -8.83 -7.80
CA LEU A 60 11.14 -9.70 -8.20
C LEU A 60 10.06 -9.74 -7.11
N LEU A 61 8.82 -9.50 -7.54
CA LEU A 61 7.61 -9.78 -6.76
C LEU A 61 6.84 -10.92 -7.40
N ILE A 62 6.33 -11.84 -6.57
CA ILE A 62 5.40 -12.89 -6.97
C ILE A 62 4.21 -12.86 -6.01
N TYR A 63 3.01 -12.59 -6.53
CA TYR A 63 1.77 -12.64 -5.75
C TYR A 63 0.98 -13.89 -6.11
N CYS A 64 0.76 -14.76 -5.13
CA CYS A 64 0.07 -16.03 -5.30
C CYS A 64 -1.44 -15.88 -5.15
N LEU A 65 -2.21 -16.32 -6.15
CA LEU A 65 -3.67 -16.27 -6.12
C LEU A 65 -4.29 -17.62 -5.75
N GLU A 66 -3.74 -18.70 -6.29
CA GLU A 66 -4.25 -20.06 -6.12
C GLU A 66 -3.09 -21.04 -6.04
N GLY A 67 -3.35 -22.23 -5.52
CA GLY A 67 -2.37 -23.29 -5.44
C GLY A 67 -1.21 -22.96 -4.48
N SER A 68 -0.09 -23.63 -4.67
CA SER A 68 1.06 -23.43 -3.79
C SER A 68 2.41 -23.59 -4.51
N GLY A 69 3.46 -23.07 -3.89
CA GLY A 69 4.83 -23.24 -4.33
C GLY A 69 5.79 -23.27 -3.16
N ARG A 70 7.05 -23.61 -3.45
CA ARG A 70 8.13 -23.61 -2.45
C ARG A 70 9.22 -22.68 -2.91
N VAL A 71 9.76 -21.88 -1.99
CA VAL A 71 10.92 -21.03 -2.22
C VAL A 71 12.02 -21.39 -1.25
N THR A 72 13.25 -21.47 -1.78
CA THR A 72 14.50 -21.52 -1.02
C THR A 72 15.27 -20.26 -1.36
N TYR A 73 15.79 -19.55 -0.37
CA TYR A 73 16.43 -18.25 -0.58
C TYR A 73 17.55 -17.99 0.43
N GLY A 74 18.45 -17.05 0.06
CA GLY A 74 19.59 -16.63 0.84
C GLY A 74 20.67 -17.71 0.99
N ASP A 75 21.77 -17.33 1.63
CA ASP A 75 22.96 -18.19 1.78
C ASP A 75 22.70 -19.42 2.66
N GLU A 76 21.77 -19.30 3.61
CA GLU A 76 21.38 -20.39 4.51
C GLU A 76 20.34 -21.35 3.90
N ASN A 77 19.99 -21.20 2.63
CA ASN A 77 18.97 -22.02 1.96
C ASN A 77 17.64 -22.13 2.74
N LYS A 78 17.19 -21.02 3.32
CA LYS A 78 15.92 -20.97 4.07
C LYS A 78 14.75 -21.35 3.18
N ARG A 79 13.88 -22.25 3.68
CA ARG A 79 12.73 -22.74 2.92
C ARG A 79 11.43 -22.14 3.42
N ARG A 80 10.54 -21.77 2.50
CA ARG A 80 9.17 -21.32 2.80
C ARG A 80 8.20 -21.91 1.79
N ILE A 81 6.95 -22.02 2.22
CA ILE A 81 5.83 -22.38 1.34
C ILE A 81 5.10 -21.08 1.00
N VAL A 82 4.86 -20.88 -0.27
CA VAL A 82 4.06 -19.77 -0.81
C VAL A 82 2.64 -20.30 -1.00
N ARG A 83 1.65 -19.59 -0.45
CA ARG A 83 0.23 -19.94 -0.46
C ARG A 83 -0.61 -18.81 -1.06
N PRO A 84 -1.90 -19.04 -1.35
CA PRO A 84 -2.79 -17.96 -1.80
C PRO A 84 -2.79 -16.78 -0.83
N GLY A 85 -2.68 -15.57 -1.37
CA GLY A 85 -2.56 -14.34 -0.61
C GLY A 85 -1.15 -13.96 -0.17
N ASP A 86 -0.14 -14.81 -0.43
CA ASP A 86 1.25 -14.50 -0.15
C ASP A 86 1.87 -13.67 -1.27
N LEU A 87 2.62 -12.65 -0.88
CA LEU A 87 3.54 -11.90 -1.71
C LEU A 87 4.96 -12.34 -1.40
N LEU A 88 5.64 -12.96 -2.36
CA LEU A 88 7.07 -13.26 -2.30
C LEU A 88 7.85 -12.07 -2.87
N VAL A 89 8.79 -11.56 -2.09
CA VAL A 89 9.64 -10.43 -2.44
C VAL A 89 11.09 -10.89 -2.47
N LEU A 90 11.72 -10.81 -3.63
CA LEU A 90 13.12 -11.18 -3.81
C LEU A 90 13.93 -9.93 -4.22
N PRO A 91 14.67 -9.33 -3.28
CA PRO A 91 15.52 -8.19 -3.56
C PRO A 91 16.69 -8.56 -4.49
N ARG A 92 17.24 -7.55 -5.16
CA ARG A 92 18.44 -7.67 -5.99
C ARG A 92 19.57 -8.41 -5.25
N GLY A 93 20.26 -9.30 -5.95
CA GLY A 93 21.39 -10.07 -5.41
C GLY A 93 21.00 -11.31 -4.62
N THR A 94 19.72 -11.54 -4.32
CA THR A 94 19.27 -12.68 -3.50
C THR A 94 19.31 -13.98 -4.30
N ALA A 95 20.17 -14.91 -3.91
CA ALA A 95 20.12 -16.28 -4.43
C ALA A 95 18.80 -16.95 -4.08
N HIS A 96 18.16 -17.57 -5.05
CA HIS A 96 16.85 -18.20 -4.81
C HIS A 96 16.57 -19.36 -5.77
N HIS A 97 15.74 -20.25 -5.27
CA HIS A 97 15.15 -21.34 -6.04
C HIS A 97 13.68 -21.47 -5.65
N TYR A 98 12.78 -21.32 -6.60
CA TYR A 98 11.37 -21.56 -6.35
C TYR A 98 10.80 -22.55 -7.37
N ARG A 99 9.79 -23.29 -6.93
CA ARG A 99 9.04 -24.20 -7.78
C ARG A 99 7.58 -24.30 -7.34
N THR A 100 6.70 -24.51 -8.31
CA THR A 100 5.29 -24.83 -8.05
C THR A 100 5.16 -26.18 -7.38
N ASP A 101 4.07 -26.39 -6.63
CA ASP A 101 3.70 -27.73 -6.18
C ASP A 101 3.14 -28.55 -7.36
N ALA A 102 3.54 -29.80 -7.48
CA ALA A 102 3.13 -30.64 -8.62
C ALA A 102 1.66 -31.08 -8.56
N ARG A 103 1.08 -31.15 -7.33
CA ARG A 103 -0.31 -31.58 -7.13
C ARG A 103 -1.28 -30.40 -7.10
N ASP A 104 -0.77 -29.22 -6.69
CA ASP A 104 -1.53 -27.99 -6.55
C ASP A 104 -0.77 -26.81 -7.16
N PRO A 105 -0.63 -26.77 -8.50
CA PRO A 105 0.15 -25.76 -9.20
C PRO A 105 -0.40 -24.35 -8.96
N TRP A 106 0.50 -23.43 -8.64
CA TRP A 106 0.11 -22.06 -8.34
C TRP A 106 -0.35 -21.26 -9.57
N SER A 107 -1.28 -20.32 -9.32
CA SER A 107 -1.60 -19.20 -10.21
C SER A 107 -1.00 -17.95 -9.60
N ILE A 108 -0.15 -17.24 -10.36
CA ILE A 108 0.64 -16.12 -9.83
C ILE A 108 0.68 -14.93 -10.77
N TYR A 109 0.66 -13.72 -10.20
CA TYR A 109 1.23 -12.53 -10.85
C TYR A 109 2.71 -12.41 -10.49
N TRP A 110 3.52 -11.93 -11.41
CA TRP A 110 4.92 -11.66 -11.16
C TRP A 110 5.38 -10.39 -11.88
N ILE A 111 6.30 -9.66 -11.25
CA ILE A 111 6.89 -8.44 -11.80
C ILE A 111 8.36 -8.41 -11.47
N HIS A 112 9.19 -8.24 -12.52
CA HIS A 112 10.58 -7.82 -12.41
C HIS A 112 10.65 -6.30 -12.60
N PHE A 113 11.39 -5.61 -11.77
CA PHE A 113 11.52 -4.15 -11.84
C PHE A 113 12.90 -3.69 -11.39
N GLY A 114 13.24 -2.47 -11.75
CA GLY A 114 14.47 -1.77 -11.40
C GLY A 114 14.24 -0.27 -11.20
N GLY A 115 15.30 0.45 -10.95
CA GLY A 115 15.31 1.89 -10.73
C GLY A 115 16.03 2.29 -9.45
N GLN A 116 16.41 3.56 -9.34
CA GLN A 116 17.24 4.10 -8.26
C GLN A 116 16.58 3.95 -6.87
N LEU A 117 15.23 4.01 -6.80
CA LEU A 117 14.46 3.91 -5.57
C LEU A 117 13.81 2.54 -5.34
N SER A 118 14.13 1.53 -6.16
CA SER A 118 13.54 0.19 -6.00
C SER A 118 13.73 -0.39 -4.61
N GLN A 119 14.94 -0.26 -4.03
CA GLN A 119 15.21 -0.72 -2.67
C GLN A 119 14.36 0.04 -1.64
N THR A 120 14.24 1.35 -1.77
CA THR A 120 13.42 2.19 -0.87
C THR A 120 11.96 1.74 -0.87
N PHE A 121 11.39 1.37 -2.04
CA PHE A 121 10.03 0.82 -2.11
C PHE A 121 9.93 -0.54 -1.41
N ILE A 122 10.93 -1.41 -1.56
CA ILE A 122 10.96 -2.69 -0.85
C ILE A 122 11.08 -2.50 0.66
N ASP A 123 11.88 -1.53 1.11
CA ASP A 123 12.03 -1.21 2.54
C ASP A 123 10.70 -0.73 3.17
N GLN A 124 9.85 -0.02 2.39
CA GLN A 124 8.50 0.37 2.83
C GLN A 124 7.58 -0.84 3.07
N LEU A 125 7.84 -1.97 2.41
CA LEU A 125 7.09 -3.20 2.69
C LEU A 125 7.46 -3.77 4.06
N ALA A 126 8.56 -3.34 4.66
CA ALA A 126 9.08 -3.68 5.99
C ALA A 126 8.91 -5.18 6.27
N LEU A 127 9.48 -6.01 5.39
CA LEU A 127 9.47 -7.47 5.53
C LEU A 127 10.04 -7.88 6.89
N ASP A 128 9.54 -8.97 7.42
CA ASP A 128 10.11 -9.52 8.65
C ASP A 128 11.55 -9.97 8.40
N VAL A 129 12.42 -9.73 9.38
CA VAL A 129 13.86 -10.06 9.28
C VAL A 129 14.03 -11.53 8.87
N GLY A 130 14.69 -11.73 7.73
CA GLY A 130 14.97 -13.07 7.20
C GLY A 130 13.75 -13.81 6.59
N SER A 131 12.64 -13.12 6.29
CA SER A 131 11.52 -13.68 5.52
C SER A 131 11.27 -12.87 4.25
N PRO A 132 11.27 -13.49 3.06
CA PRO A 132 10.90 -12.84 1.82
C PRO A 132 9.39 -12.87 1.56
N LEU A 133 8.58 -13.41 2.50
CA LEU A 133 7.14 -13.58 2.35
C LEU A 133 6.39 -12.57 3.22
N LEU A 134 5.37 -11.98 2.62
CA LEU A 134 4.38 -11.13 3.25
C LEU A 134 2.99 -11.70 2.93
N HIS A 135 2.26 -12.13 3.95
CA HIS A 135 0.87 -12.54 3.76
C HIS A 135 -0.03 -11.30 3.72
N LEU A 136 -0.69 -11.08 2.60
CA LEU A 136 -1.61 -9.96 2.39
C LEU A 136 -3.08 -10.40 2.40
N GLY A 137 -3.36 -11.68 2.13
CA GLY A 137 -4.68 -12.14 1.73
C GLY A 137 -4.95 -11.90 0.23
N ILE A 138 -6.14 -12.28 -0.23
CA ILE A 138 -6.58 -12.04 -1.61
C ILE A 138 -7.41 -10.77 -1.66
N HIS A 139 -6.91 -9.75 -2.37
CA HIS A 139 -7.56 -8.46 -2.54
C HIS A 139 -7.89 -8.20 -4.01
N SER A 140 -9.18 -8.02 -4.33
CA SER A 140 -9.64 -7.75 -5.71
C SER A 140 -8.99 -6.50 -6.31
N ARG A 141 -8.81 -5.46 -5.51
CA ARG A 141 -8.15 -4.23 -5.96
C ARG A 141 -6.67 -4.45 -6.29
N LEU A 142 -5.95 -5.25 -5.50
CA LEU A 142 -4.55 -5.59 -5.79
C LEU A 142 -4.44 -6.42 -7.08
N VAL A 143 -5.37 -7.35 -7.30
CA VAL A 143 -5.49 -8.10 -8.56
C VAL A 143 -5.71 -7.14 -9.73
N SER A 144 -6.64 -6.18 -9.60
CA SER A 144 -6.90 -5.16 -10.62
C SER A 144 -5.68 -4.28 -10.91
N ASP A 145 -4.88 -3.92 -9.90
CA ASP A 145 -3.63 -3.17 -10.10
C ASP A 145 -2.61 -3.97 -10.94
N PHE A 146 -2.49 -5.28 -10.69
CA PHE A 146 -1.65 -6.17 -11.52
C PHE A 146 -2.17 -6.27 -12.96
N GLU A 147 -3.49 -6.44 -13.15
CA GLU A 147 -4.12 -6.53 -14.48
C GLU A 147 -3.92 -5.24 -15.26
N THR A 148 -4.15 -4.07 -14.62
CA THR A 148 -3.93 -2.75 -15.23
C THR A 148 -2.48 -2.59 -15.68
N LEU A 149 -1.52 -3.04 -14.89
CA LEU A 149 -0.12 -3.01 -15.27
C LEU A 149 0.17 -3.97 -16.44
N LEU A 150 -0.47 -5.15 -16.48
CA LEU A 150 -0.35 -6.12 -17.57
C LEU A 150 -0.89 -5.58 -18.92
N ASP A 151 -1.85 -4.67 -18.91
CA ASP A 151 -2.39 -4.05 -20.12
C ASP A 151 -1.35 -3.18 -20.86
N THR A 152 -0.23 -2.88 -20.23
CA THR A 152 0.94 -2.26 -20.90
C THR A 152 1.42 -3.06 -22.11
N ARG A 153 1.21 -4.37 -22.14
CA ARG A 153 1.53 -5.26 -23.30
C ARG A 153 0.79 -4.85 -24.56
N GLN A 154 -0.41 -4.25 -24.42
CA GLN A 154 -1.23 -3.77 -25.54
C GLN A 154 -0.79 -2.38 -26.04
N ALA A 155 0.13 -1.75 -25.29
CA ALA A 155 0.69 -0.47 -25.68
C ALA A 155 1.39 -0.59 -27.04
N ARG A 156 1.04 0.30 -27.97
CA ARG A 156 1.58 0.35 -29.34
C ARG A 156 3.05 0.83 -29.37
N HIS A 157 3.91 0.26 -28.52
CA HIS A 157 5.34 0.59 -28.37
C HIS A 157 5.67 2.08 -28.22
N ARG A 158 4.77 2.85 -27.62
CA ARG A 158 4.99 4.28 -27.33
C ARG A 158 5.66 4.43 -25.97
N LEU A 159 6.71 5.24 -25.90
CA LEU A 159 7.41 5.54 -24.64
C LEU A 159 6.45 6.02 -23.55
N THR A 160 5.47 6.85 -23.89
CA THR A 160 4.43 7.34 -22.95
C THR A 160 3.67 6.22 -22.24
N SER A 161 3.40 5.10 -22.93
CA SER A 161 2.74 3.95 -22.31
C SER A 161 3.63 3.24 -21.31
N TYR A 162 4.92 3.16 -21.57
CA TYR A 162 5.89 2.58 -20.63
C TYR A 162 6.18 3.51 -19.44
N LEU A 163 6.16 4.83 -19.64
CA LEU A 163 6.20 5.81 -18.55
C LEU A 163 4.95 5.69 -17.66
N HIS A 164 3.78 5.47 -18.27
CA HIS A 164 2.55 5.19 -17.52
C HIS A 164 2.67 3.88 -16.71
N ALA A 165 3.24 2.82 -17.30
CA ALA A 165 3.51 1.57 -16.58
C ALA A 165 4.43 1.77 -15.35
N SER A 166 5.40 2.68 -15.42
CA SER A 166 6.24 3.04 -14.28
C SER A 166 5.43 3.70 -13.16
N SER A 167 4.45 4.53 -13.49
CA SER A 167 3.54 5.14 -12.52
C SER A 167 2.59 4.10 -11.90
N GLN A 168 2.07 3.16 -12.70
CA GLN A 168 1.23 2.05 -12.23
C GLN A 168 2.02 1.10 -11.31
N LEU A 169 3.29 0.82 -11.61
CA LEU A 169 4.15 0.04 -10.73
C LEU A 169 4.35 0.75 -9.38
N ARG A 170 4.55 2.07 -9.38
CA ARG A 170 4.63 2.88 -8.16
C ARG A 170 3.33 2.79 -7.34
N GLN A 171 2.18 2.92 -8.01
CA GLN A 171 0.87 2.75 -7.38
C GLN A 171 0.72 1.36 -6.75
N LEU A 172 1.06 0.30 -7.47
CA LEU A 172 1.00 -1.08 -6.98
C LEU A 172 1.85 -1.26 -5.70
N LEU A 173 3.11 -0.82 -5.71
CA LEU A 173 4.01 -0.97 -4.55
C LEU A 173 3.53 -0.17 -3.33
N THR A 174 3.03 1.05 -3.54
CA THR A 174 2.47 1.86 -2.45
C THR A 174 1.16 1.27 -1.93
N HIS A 175 0.32 0.69 -2.80
CA HIS A 175 -0.89 -0.01 -2.37
C HIS A 175 -0.56 -1.25 -1.53
N ILE A 176 0.44 -2.05 -1.93
CA ILE A 176 0.92 -3.19 -1.12
C ILE A 176 1.37 -2.72 0.27
N ALA A 177 2.12 -1.60 0.34
CA ALA A 177 2.56 -1.04 1.62
C ALA A 177 1.39 -0.62 2.53
N LEU A 178 0.28 -0.12 1.95
CA LEU A 178 -0.95 0.20 2.68
C LEU A 178 -1.70 -1.05 3.20
N LEU A 179 -1.68 -2.16 2.44
CA LEU A 179 -2.36 -3.40 2.85
C LEU A 179 -1.64 -4.12 4.00
N ARG A 180 -0.34 -3.94 4.15
CA ARG A 180 0.46 -4.64 5.15
C ARG A 180 0.01 -4.44 6.61
N PRO A 181 -0.27 -3.24 7.10
CA PRO A 181 -0.80 -3.06 8.45
C PRO A 181 -2.12 -3.80 8.66
N LEU A 182 -3.01 -3.81 7.65
CA LEU A 182 -4.29 -4.50 7.69
C LEU A 182 -4.12 -6.03 7.75
N ALA A 183 -3.19 -6.57 6.97
CA ALA A 183 -2.89 -8.01 6.97
C ALA A 183 -2.32 -8.50 8.32
N ARG A 184 -1.48 -7.69 8.97
CA ARG A 184 -1.00 -7.98 10.35
C ARG A 184 -2.14 -8.01 11.37
N LEU A 185 -3.16 -7.17 11.19
CA LEU A 185 -4.33 -7.15 12.05
C LEU A 185 -5.18 -8.41 11.94
N GLN A 186 -5.36 -8.94 10.73
CA GLN A 186 -6.12 -10.17 10.51
C GLN A 186 -5.43 -11.40 11.10
N GLN A 187 -4.09 -11.39 11.21
CA GLN A 187 -3.34 -12.45 11.88
C GLN A 187 -3.38 -12.37 13.42
N GLU A 188 -3.57 -11.18 13.97
CA GLU A 188 -3.73 -10.95 15.40
C GLU A 188 -5.22 -10.85 15.73
N GLU A 189 -5.88 -11.96 16.00
CA GLU A 189 -7.33 -12.18 16.19
C GLU A 189 -8.11 -11.22 17.13
N SER A 190 -7.59 -10.07 17.56
CA SER A 190 -8.21 -9.29 18.63
C SER A 190 -8.33 -7.78 18.47
N PHE A 191 -8.01 -7.17 17.30
CA PHE A 191 -8.10 -5.72 17.19
C PHE A 191 -8.90 -5.25 15.98
N ASP A 192 -10.17 -4.93 16.21
CA ASP A 192 -11.08 -4.39 15.22
C ASP A 192 -10.91 -2.85 15.09
N ILE A 193 -10.02 -2.41 14.19
CA ILE A 193 -9.77 -0.99 13.93
C ILE A 193 -10.98 -0.30 13.28
N GLU A 194 -11.74 -1.02 12.46
CA GLU A 194 -12.93 -0.49 11.78
C GLU A 194 -14.01 -0.14 12.80
N LYS A 195 -14.15 -0.95 13.83
CA LYS A 195 -15.04 -0.64 14.96
C LYS A 195 -14.63 0.64 15.69
N VAL A 196 -13.31 0.83 15.89
CA VAL A 196 -12.78 2.08 16.50
C VAL A 196 -13.06 3.28 15.62
N HIS A 197 -12.78 3.20 14.32
CA HIS A 197 -13.03 4.29 13.38
C HIS A 197 -14.54 4.61 13.27
N SER A 198 -15.38 3.60 13.18
CA SER A 198 -16.85 3.76 13.16
C SER A 198 -17.33 4.46 14.44
N LEU A 199 -16.80 4.10 15.60
CA LEU A 199 -17.14 4.75 16.87
C LEU A 199 -16.67 6.21 16.91
N MET A 200 -15.47 6.52 16.40
CA MET A 200 -14.96 7.88 16.29
C MET A 200 -15.86 8.73 15.36
N GLN A 201 -16.21 8.20 14.19
CA GLN A 201 -17.08 8.89 13.22
C GLN A 201 -18.48 9.17 13.78
N ALA A 202 -19.09 8.19 14.45
CA ALA A 202 -20.41 8.33 15.04
C ALA A 202 -20.47 9.40 16.15
N ARG A 203 -19.35 9.65 16.84
CA ARG A 203 -19.26 10.52 18.01
C ARG A 203 -18.39 11.76 17.81
N LEU A 204 -18.31 12.28 16.59
CA LEU A 204 -17.55 13.51 16.29
C LEU A 204 -18.06 14.74 17.05
N HIS A 205 -19.34 14.73 17.47
CA HIS A 205 -19.95 15.80 18.26
C HIS A 205 -19.75 15.66 19.78
N GLU A 206 -19.06 14.58 20.24
CA GLU A 206 -18.81 14.31 21.65
C GLU A 206 -17.31 14.45 21.99
N GLN A 207 -17.02 14.44 23.28
CA GLN A 207 -15.65 14.22 23.78
C GLN A 207 -15.45 12.72 23.99
N LEU A 208 -14.52 12.11 23.24
CA LEU A 208 -14.14 10.71 23.42
C LEU A 208 -12.79 10.64 24.13
N ASP A 209 -12.72 9.82 25.16
CA ASP A 209 -11.47 9.49 25.81
C ASP A 209 -10.88 8.17 25.26
N VAL A 210 -9.60 7.97 25.55
CA VAL A 210 -8.87 6.76 25.09
C VAL A 210 -9.41 5.49 25.74
N ASN A 211 -9.95 5.57 26.97
CA ASN A 211 -10.45 4.40 27.70
C ASN A 211 -11.72 3.88 27.03
N THR A 212 -12.62 4.78 26.61
CA THR A 212 -13.82 4.43 25.84
C THR A 212 -13.47 3.69 24.55
N LEU A 213 -12.48 4.20 23.80
CA LEU A 213 -12.03 3.57 22.55
C LEU A 213 -11.36 2.21 22.82
N ALA A 214 -10.53 2.12 23.85
CA ALA A 214 -9.86 0.87 24.24
C ALA A 214 -10.86 -0.21 24.68
N SER A 215 -11.86 0.18 25.47
CA SER A 215 -12.92 -0.72 25.94
C SER A 215 -13.76 -1.28 24.80
N ALA A 216 -14.03 -0.48 23.75
CA ALA A 216 -14.79 -0.91 22.58
C ALA A 216 -14.15 -2.12 21.85
N VAL A 217 -12.82 -2.31 22.00
CA VAL A 217 -12.05 -3.39 21.39
C VAL A 217 -11.41 -4.32 22.45
N SER A 218 -11.92 -4.27 23.68
CA SER A 218 -11.50 -5.15 24.79
C SER A 218 -9.99 -5.11 25.11
N LEU A 219 -9.36 -3.95 24.94
CA LEU A 219 -7.93 -3.74 25.24
C LEU A 219 -7.72 -2.81 26.43
N SER A 220 -6.59 -2.99 27.12
CA SER A 220 -6.12 -1.97 28.07
C SER A 220 -5.69 -0.70 27.33
N LYS A 221 -5.84 0.48 27.96
CA LYS A 221 -5.45 1.77 27.41
C LYS A 221 -4.05 1.78 26.79
N TYR A 222 -3.06 1.20 27.48
CA TYR A 222 -1.67 1.16 27.03
C TYR A 222 -1.51 0.31 25.75
N HIS A 223 -2.05 -0.89 25.74
CA HIS A 223 -2.01 -1.78 24.59
C HIS A 223 -2.75 -1.18 23.40
N PHE A 224 -3.92 -0.58 23.64
CA PHE A 224 -4.69 0.11 22.61
C PHE A 224 -3.88 1.23 21.94
N ILE A 225 -3.31 2.19 22.73
CA ILE A 225 -2.52 3.30 22.16
C ILE A 225 -1.34 2.78 21.35
N LYS A 226 -0.58 1.81 21.89
CA LYS A 226 0.58 1.23 21.20
C LYS A 226 0.16 0.57 19.90
N LYS A 227 -0.85 -0.30 19.94
CA LYS A 227 -1.35 -1.03 18.78
C LYS A 227 -1.92 -0.08 17.73
N TYR A 228 -2.76 0.86 18.15
CA TYR A 228 -3.34 1.88 17.26
C TYR A 228 -2.27 2.72 16.56
N LYS A 229 -1.27 3.22 17.32
CA LYS A 229 -0.16 4.01 16.75
C LYS A 229 0.70 3.20 15.78
N THR A 230 0.97 1.93 16.07
CA THR A 230 1.70 1.04 15.16
C THR A 230 0.97 0.87 13.82
N LEU A 231 -0.36 0.87 13.83
CA LEU A 231 -1.19 0.62 12.66
C LEU A 231 -1.48 1.86 11.83
N THR A 232 -1.75 2.99 12.51
CA THR A 232 -2.20 4.24 11.85
C THR A 232 -1.10 5.29 11.74
N GLY A 233 0.06 5.06 12.36
CA GLY A 233 1.15 6.04 12.44
C GLY A 233 0.88 7.20 13.41
N THR A 234 -0.34 7.31 13.98
CA THR A 234 -0.73 8.40 14.88
C THR A 234 -1.41 7.89 16.14
N THR A 235 -1.53 8.74 17.16
CA THR A 235 -2.28 8.37 18.38
C THR A 235 -3.79 8.43 18.14
N PRO A 236 -4.62 7.62 18.87
CA PRO A 236 -6.07 7.65 18.71
C PRO A 236 -6.67 9.05 18.88
N ILE A 237 -6.21 9.82 19.86
CA ILE A 237 -6.70 11.17 20.11
C ILE A 237 -6.32 12.15 18.99
N ASN A 238 -5.09 12.07 18.48
CA ASN A 238 -4.68 12.93 17.36
C ASN A 238 -5.50 12.62 16.10
N HIS A 239 -5.76 11.34 15.83
CA HIS A 239 -6.62 10.95 14.71
C HIS A 239 -8.07 11.46 14.93
N PHE A 240 -8.61 11.33 16.13
CA PHE A 240 -9.95 11.85 16.44
C PHE A 240 -10.04 13.35 16.29
N ILE A 241 -9.01 14.12 16.73
CA ILE A 241 -8.91 15.56 16.49
C ILE A 241 -8.91 15.85 14.98
N GLN A 242 -8.13 15.11 14.19
CA GLN A 242 -8.09 15.29 12.74
C GLN A 242 -9.47 15.11 12.11
N LEU A 243 -10.20 14.05 12.46
CA LEU A 243 -11.55 13.79 11.96
C LEU A 243 -12.53 14.94 12.32
N LYS A 244 -12.43 15.48 13.54
CA LYS A 244 -13.22 16.66 13.95
C LYS A 244 -12.89 17.90 13.11
N ILE A 245 -11.60 18.13 12.82
CA ILE A 245 -11.18 19.26 12.00
C ILE A 245 -11.62 19.09 10.55
N GLU A 246 -11.54 17.88 9.98
CA GLU A 246 -12.07 17.56 8.64
C GLU A 246 -13.59 17.83 8.58
N ARG A 247 -14.33 17.42 9.59
CA ARG A 247 -15.77 17.72 9.69
C ARG A 247 -16.02 19.22 9.81
N ALA A 248 -15.21 19.95 10.58
CA ALA A 248 -15.30 21.39 10.69
C ALA A 248 -15.01 22.10 9.37
N CYS A 249 -13.99 21.69 8.63
CA CYS A 249 -13.72 22.19 7.27
C CYS A 249 -14.93 22.00 6.37
N HIS A 250 -15.51 20.80 6.35
CA HIS A 250 -16.71 20.53 5.57
C HIS A 250 -17.87 21.49 5.95
N LEU A 251 -18.12 21.71 7.27
CA LEU A 251 -19.15 22.65 7.71
C LEU A 251 -18.84 24.09 7.32
N LEU A 252 -17.58 24.51 7.37
CA LEU A 252 -17.12 25.81 6.89
C LEU A 252 -17.33 25.99 5.40
N ASP A 253 -17.22 24.91 4.62
CA ASP A 253 -17.39 24.92 3.17
C ASP A 253 -18.87 24.97 2.73
N VAL A 254 -19.75 24.25 3.42
CA VAL A 254 -21.14 24.04 2.96
C VAL A 254 -22.19 24.83 3.74
N THR A 255 -21.80 25.58 4.79
CA THR A 255 -22.74 26.33 5.63
C THR A 255 -22.20 27.74 5.96
N ASP A 256 -23.11 28.63 6.31
CA ASP A 256 -22.80 29.98 6.84
C ASP A 256 -22.86 30.07 8.37
N LYS A 257 -22.89 28.90 9.05
CA LYS A 257 -22.91 28.84 10.53
C LYS A 257 -21.75 29.62 11.14
N GLU A 258 -21.99 30.24 12.28
CA GLU A 258 -20.92 30.90 13.02
C GLU A 258 -19.83 29.92 13.47
N ILE A 259 -18.60 30.42 13.62
CA ILE A 259 -17.47 29.58 14.07
C ILE A 259 -17.77 28.89 15.42
N LYS A 260 -18.52 29.57 16.30
CA LYS A 260 -18.95 29.03 17.59
C LYS A 260 -19.93 27.84 17.41
N GLU A 261 -20.86 27.94 16.47
CA GLU A 261 -21.80 26.86 16.18
C GLU A 261 -21.10 25.66 15.56
N ILE A 262 -20.10 25.89 14.70
CA ILE A 262 -19.28 24.82 14.13
C ILE A 262 -18.45 24.16 15.21
N ALA A 263 -17.82 24.92 16.13
CA ALA A 263 -17.10 24.36 17.27
C ALA A 263 -18.01 23.41 18.08
N TRP A 264 -19.23 23.81 18.38
CA TRP A 264 -20.20 22.97 19.08
C TRP A 264 -20.59 21.73 18.28
N ALA A 265 -20.85 21.89 16.99
CA ALA A 265 -21.21 20.76 16.11
C ALA A 265 -20.13 19.68 16.03
N VAL A 266 -18.88 20.01 16.28
CA VAL A 266 -17.75 19.09 16.36
C VAL A 266 -17.29 18.81 17.81
N GLY A 267 -18.13 19.10 18.79
CA GLY A 267 -17.94 18.74 20.20
C GLY A 267 -16.87 19.54 20.95
N TYR A 268 -16.71 20.83 20.62
CA TYR A 268 -15.91 21.78 21.41
C TYR A 268 -16.83 22.83 22.06
N GLU A 269 -16.85 22.88 23.37
CA GLU A 269 -17.59 23.86 24.14
C GLU A 269 -16.98 25.26 24.05
N ASP A 270 -15.65 25.33 23.97
CA ASP A 270 -14.89 26.57 23.85
C ASP A 270 -14.45 26.80 22.38
N ALA A 271 -15.03 27.84 21.77
CA ALA A 271 -14.72 28.25 20.40
C ALA A 271 -13.31 28.80 20.22
N TYR A 272 -12.70 29.38 21.27
CA TYR A 272 -11.30 29.83 21.23
C TYR A 272 -10.34 28.65 21.23
N TYR A 273 -10.60 27.67 22.09
CA TYR A 273 -9.82 26.44 22.10
C TYR A 273 -9.93 25.68 20.77
N PHE A 274 -11.16 25.57 20.23
CA PHE A 274 -11.37 25.02 18.89
C PHE A 274 -10.55 25.76 17.83
N SER A 275 -10.60 27.09 17.80
CA SER A 275 -9.87 27.89 16.81
C SER A 275 -8.37 27.71 16.91
N ARG A 276 -7.82 27.52 18.11
CA ARG A 276 -6.40 27.20 18.34
C ARG A 276 -6.04 25.82 17.79
N ILE A 277 -6.85 24.79 18.06
CA ILE A 277 -6.63 23.43 17.55
C ILE A 277 -6.76 23.42 16.04
N PHE A 278 -7.78 24.06 15.49
CA PHE A 278 -7.98 24.18 14.04
C PHE A 278 -6.76 24.83 13.37
N LYS A 279 -6.29 25.99 13.89
CA LYS A 279 -5.10 26.66 13.36
C LYS A 279 -3.84 25.81 13.50
N LYS A 280 -3.68 25.06 14.59
CA LYS A 280 -2.55 24.15 14.78
C LYS A 280 -2.55 23.03 13.74
N THR A 281 -3.73 22.54 13.35
CA THR A 281 -3.89 21.41 12.41
C THR A 281 -3.84 21.88 10.95
N MET A 282 -4.51 23.00 10.63
CA MET A 282 -4.70 23.51 9.25
C MET A 282 -3.70 24.61 8.86
N GLY A 283 -2.92 25.15 9.81
CA GLY A 283 -2.02 26.26 9.58
C GLY A 283 -2.69 27.65 9.59
N ILE A 284 -4.00 27.74 9.38
CA ILE A 284 -4.79 28.97 9.31
C ILE A 284 -6.01 28.90 10.24
N SER A 285 -6.57 30.05 10.62
CA SER A 285 -7.77 30.12 11.48
C SER A 285 -9.03 29.67 10.73
N PRO A 286 -10.09 29.21 11.44
CA PRO A 286 -11.37 28.85 10.81
C PRO A 286 -11.98 29.99 9.99
N SER A 287 -11.89 31.25 10.49
CA SER A 287 -12.37 32.43 9.78
C SER A 287 -11.60 32.68 8.50
N HIS A 288 -10.26 32.54 8.53
CA HIS A 288 -9.42 32.69 7.36
C HIS A 288 -9.69 31.57 6.33
N TYR A 289 -9.84 30.32 6.79
CA TYR A 289 -10.23 29.18 5.93
C TYR A 289 -11.54 29.49 5.18
N ARG A 290 -12.57 29.98 5.86
CA ARG A 290 -13.83 30.40 5.23
C ARG A 290 -13.65 31.54 4.22
N ALA A 291 -12.84 32.55 4.57
CA ALA A 291 -12.60 33.71 3.69
C ALA A 291 -11.95 33.32 2.37
N ILE A 292 -11.06 32.32 2.35
CA ILE A 292 -10.47 31.76 1.13
C ILE A 292 -11.57 31.18 0.23
N ARG A 293 -12.53 30.43 0.78
CA ARG A 293 -13.65 29.87 0.04
C ARG A 293 -14.50 30.93 -0.65
N THR A 294 -14.79 32.02 0.04
CA THR A 294 -15.68 33.08 -0.45
C THR A 294 -14.97 34.07 -1.40
N GLY A 295 -13.70 33.84 -1.72
CA GLY A 295 -12.93 34.73 -2.62
C GLY A 295 -12.55 36.08 -2.00
N HIS A 296 -12.75 36.26 -0.70
CA HIS A 296 -12.47 37.50 0.04
C HIS A 296 -11.04 37.58 0.62
N SER A 297 -10.21 36.58 0.37
CA SER A 297 -8.80 36.56 0.83
C SER A 297 -7.85 36.59 -0.35
N SER A 298 -7.21 37.71 -0.61
CA SER A 298 -5.99 37.77 -1.39
C SER A 298 -4.90 36.95 -0.67
N TYR A 299 -4.26 36.04 -1.39
CA TYR A 299 -3.05 35.38 -0.94
C TYR A 299 -2.02 36.48 -0.61
N VAL A 300 -1.77 36.73 0.66
CA VAL A 300 -0.60 37.49 1.07
C VAL A 300 0.56 36.50 1.05
N SER A 301 1.46 36.76 0.12
CA SER A 301 2.77 36.13 -0.09
C SER A 301 3.64 36.09 1.17
#